data_44061ba468a066f9a2c762af1e261344
#
_entry.id   44061ba468a066f9a2c762af1e261344
#
_cell.length_a   1.000
_cell.length_b   1.000
_cell.length_c   1.000
_cell.angle_alpha   90.00
_cell.angle_beta   90.00
_cell.angle_gamma   90.00
#
_symmetry.space_group_name_H-M   'P 1'
#
loop_
_entity.id
_entity.type
_entity.pdbx_description
1 polymer ?
#
loop_
_entity_poly.entity_id
_entity_poly.type
_entity_poly.pdbx_seq_one_letter_code
_entity_poly.pdbx_strand_id
1 'polypeptide(L)'
;LEAVLQGKPVSSVGLFPQYREVQAVAGADRVHPADLWDLDWRWLEPEIALEQPALAYDAEVRGRMDHAVLKIVKNIDAQAAHALMNISLGFVAAQTHRQPRIFWKICAAYFEALALGLLPNDLYVKRAASRVLMQYAALAKGDLGVSDRLAQDLLFFCSQVNLSNAPDARNLMAVRRSWNLIGAHVVDYAKEQFGRYDPALLAQARKRINAAKENWSGL
;
A
#
# COMPACT_ATOMS: atom_id res chain seq x y z
N LEU A 1 8.40 -23.09 1.86
CA LEU A 1 8.75 -24.30 1.10
C LEU A 1 7.52 -25.21 0.89
N GLU A 2 6.79 -25.54 1.94
CA GLU A 2 5.62 -26.44 1.87
C GLU A 2 4.51 -25.93 0.93
N ALA A 3 4.19 -24.61 0.98
CA ALA A 3 3.21 -23.99 0.09
C ALA A 3 3.66 -23.99 -1.37
N VAL A 4 4.97 -23.80 -1.62
CA VAL A 4 5.58 -23.85 -2.96
C VAL A 4 5.53 -25.29 -3.48
N LEU A 5 5.83 -26.27 -2.64
CA LEU A 5 5.74 -27.70 -2.98
C LEU A 5 4.31 -28.15 -3.27
N GLN A 6 3.32 -27.47 -2.67
CA GLN A 6 1.89 -27.71 -2.92
C GLN A 6 1.34 -26.93 -4.13
N GLY A 7 2.20 -26.18 -4.86
CA GLY A 7 1.78 -25.39 -6.01
C GLY A 7 0.89 -24.21 -5.66
N LYS A 8 0.85 -23.78 -4.39
CA LYS A 8 0.07 -22.62 -3.97
C LYS A 8 0.83 -21.32 -4.33
N PRO A 9 0.15 -20.32 -4.89
CA PRO A 9 0.78 -19.04 -5.15
C PRO A 9 1.22 -18.40 -3.82
N VAL A 10 2.52 -18.22 -3.66
CA VAL A 10 3.11 -17.55 -2.49
C VAL A 10 3.47 -16.13 -2.89
N SER A 11 2.81 -15.16 -2.28
CA SER A 11 3.18 -13.75 -2.47
C SER A 11 4.42 -13.42 -1.65
N SER A 12 5.42 -12.78 -2.26
CA SER A 12 6.61 -12.26 -1.58
C SER A 12 6.27 -11.25 -0.47
N VAL A 13 5.12 -10.57 -0.57
CA VAL A 13 4.60 -9.66 0.47
C VAL A 13 4.41 -10.36 1.82
N GLY A 14 4.14 -11.67 1.84
CA GLY A 14 4.07 -12.46 3.07
C GLY A 14 5.38 -12.59 3.85
N LEU A 15 6.52 -12.22 3.22
CA LEU A 15 7.85 -12.13 3.86
C LEU A 15 8.11 -10.77 4.51
N PHE A 16 7.14 -9.86 4.49
CA PHE A 16 7.36 -8.50 4.94
C PHE A 16 7.84 -8.37 6.40
N PRO A 17 7.36 -9.16 7.38
CA PRO A 17 7.90 -9.08 8.74
C PRO A 17 9.41 -9.33 8.79
N GLN A 18 9.91 -10.36 8.09
CA GLN A 18 11.34 -10.69 8.05
C GLN A 18 12.14 -9.63 7.26
N TYR A 19 11.58 -9.18 6.13
CA TYR A 19 12.18 -8.09 5.35
C TYR A 19 12.35 -6.84 6.20
N ARG A 20 11.34 -6.46 6.98
CA ARG A 20 11.38 -5.30 7.89
C ARG A 20 12.50 -5.43 8.93
N GLU A 21 12.70 -6.61 9.52
CA GLU A 21 13.77 -6.85 10.49
C GLU A 21 15.15 -6.70 9.85
N VAL A 22 15.36 -7.27 8.67
CA VAL A 22 16.62 -7.15 7.93
C VAL A 22 16.89 -5.70 7.56
N GLN A 23 15.90 -4.97 7.09
CA GLN A 23 16.03 -3.56 6.73
C GLN A 23 16.31 -2.67 7.95
N ALA A 24 15.74 -3.00 9.10
CA ALA A 24 16.03 -2.30 10.36
C ALA A 24 17.50 -2.46 10.77
N VAL A 25 18.04 -3.66 10.64
CA VAL A 25 19.49 -3.93 10.91
C VAL A 25 20.38 -3.22 9.88
N ALA A 26 19.94 -3.14 8.62
CA ALA A 26 20.66 -2.45 7.56
C ALA A 26 20.57 -0.91 7.65
N GLY A 27 19.79 -0.36 8.59
CA GLY A 27 19.61 1.09 8.75
C GLY A 27 18.84 1.75 7.60
N ALA A 28 17.93 1.01 6.96
CA ALA A 28 17.16 1.54 5.84
C ALA A 28 16.21 2.65 6.28
N ASP A 29 16.25 3.80 5.59
CA ASP A 29 15.40 4.96 5.87
C ASP A 29 13.91 4.70 5.63
N ARG A 30 13.61 3.74 4.76
CA ARG A 30 12.26 3.40 4.38
C ARG A 30 12.07 1.89 4.26
N VAL A 31 11.00 1.41 4.87
CA VAL A 31 10.53 0.02 4.75
C VAL A 31 9.03 0.03 4.53
N HIS A 32 8.54 -0.64 3.48
CA HIS A 32 7.12 -0.65 3.12
C HIS A 32 6.73 -2.03 2.54
N PRO A 33 5.53 -2.57 2.81
CA PRO A 33 5.11 -3.87 2.28
C PRO A 33 5.07 -3.91 0.74
N ALA A 34 4.82 -2.78 0.07
CA ALA A 34 4.91 -2.68 -1.38
C ALA A 34 6.33 -2.87 -1.95
N ASP A 35 7.38 -2.87 -1.12
CA ASP A 35 8.75 -3.16 -1.56
C ASP A 35 8.91 -4.60 -2.05
N LEU A 36 8.07 -5.49 -1.57
CA LEU A 36 8.02 -6.90 -1.94
C LEU A 36 6.90 -7.22 -2.93
N TRP A 37 6.18 -6.22 -3.41
CA TRP A 37 5.09 -6.40 -4.33
C TRP A 37 5.58 -6.36 -5.78
N ASP A 38 5.36 -7.43 -6.51
CA ASP A 38 5.70 -7.52 -7.92
C ASP A 38 4.59 -6.88 -8.76
N LEU A 39 4.90 -5.71 -9.32
CA LEU A 39 4.01 -4.94 -10.19
C LEU A 39 4.79 -4.40 -11.38
N ASP A 40 4.37 -4.71 -12.62
CA ASP A 40 4.82 -4.00 -13.82
C ASP A 40 4.24 -2.57 -13.79
N TRP A 41 4.99 -1.66 -13.16
CA TRP A 41 4.55 -0.30 -12.93
C TRP A 41 4.50 0.53 -14.21
N ARG A 42 3.34 1.11 -14.48
CA ARG A 42 3.10 2.10 -15.54
C ARG A 42 2.03 3.09 -15.10
N TRP A 43 2.12 4.30 -15.59
CA TRP A 43 1.06 5.29 -15.43
C TRP A 43 -0.12 4.94 -16.38
N LEU A 44 -1.06 4.16 -15.89
CA LEU A 44 -2.32 3.82 -16.56
C LEU A 44 -3.43 4.74 -16.06
N GLU A 45 -4.33 5.14 -16.95
CA GLU A 45 -5.40 6.07 -16.60
C GLU A 45 -6.71 5.35 -16.31
N PRO A 46 -7.18 5.30 -15.03
CA PRO A 46 -8.46 4.71 -14.70
C PRO A 46 -9.64 5.51 -15.27
N GLU A 47 -10.67 4.81 -15.71
CA GLU A 47 -11.95 5.43 -16.07
C GLU A 47 -12.79 5.67 -14.82
N ILE A 48 -12.79 6.91 -14.34
CA ILE A 48 -13.56 7.35 -13.16
C ILE A 48 -14.53 8.43 -13.62
N ALA A 49 -15.80 8.28 -13.27
CA ALA A 49 -16.80 9.31 -13.47
C ALA A 49 -16.53 10.53 -12.58
N LEU A 50 -16.52 11.72 -13.16
CA LEU A 50 -16.25 12.96 -12.45
C LEU A 50 -17.58 13.67 -12.16
N GLU A 51 -18.02 13.55 -10.93
CA GLU A 51 -19.25 14.20 -10.43
C GLU A 51 -18.92 15.41 -9.54
N GLN A 52 -17.64 15.57 -9.17
CA GLN A 52 -17.18 16.64 -8.31
C GLN A 52 -16.76 17.88 -9.10
N PRO A 53 -17.05 19.11 -8.59
CA PRO A 53 -16.54 20.33 -9.19
C PRO A 53 -15.03 20.37 -9.15
N ALA A 54 -14.42 21.03 -10.14
CA ALA A 54 -12.98 21.24 -10.20
C ALA A 54 -12.50 22.05 -8.99
N LEU A 55 -11.43 21.58 -8.35
CA LEU A 55 -10.79 22.26 -7.22
C LEU A 55 -9.41 22.80 -7.59
N ALA A 56 -9.14 24.03 -7.16
CA ALA A 56 -7.83 24.63 -7.24
C ALA A 56 -6.95 24.22 -6.05
N TYR A 57 -5.62 24.36 -6.24
CA TYR A 57 -4.66 24.22 -5.14
C TYR A 57 -4.58 25.56 -4.36
N ASP A 58 -5.50 25.75 -3.44
CA ASP A 58 -5.57 26.97 -2.62
C ASP A 58 -5.43 26.68 -1.11
N ALA A 59 -5.41 27.74 -0.31
CA ALA A 59 -5.21 27.65 1.13
C ALA A 59 -6.41 27.02 1.85
N GLU A 60 -7.63 27.19 1.34
CA GLU A 60 -8.83 26.61 1.92
C GLU A 60 -8.84 25.09 1.76
N VAL A 61 -8.62 24.61 0.53
CA VAL A 61 -8.51 23.19 0.23
C VAL A 61 -7.33 22.57 0.99
N ARG A 62 -6.20 23.28 1.12
CA ARG A 62 -5.06 22.87 1.94
C ARG A 62 -5.48 22.64 3.39
N GLY A 63 -6.17 23.58 4.01
CA GLY A 63 -6.63 23.46 5.40
C GLY A 63 -7.57 22.28 5.59
N ARG A 64 -8.48 22.03 4.64
CA ARG A 64 -9.37 20.87 4.65
C ARG A 64 -8.61 19.55 4.57
N MET A 65 -7.59 19.46 3.70
CA MET A 65 -6.73 18.27 3.58
C MET A 65 -5.91 18.04 4.85
N ASP A 66 -5.27 19.08 5.40
CA ASP A 66 -4.47 18.99 6.62
C ASP A 66 -5.33 18.46 7.78
N HIS A 67 -6.54 18.98 7.95
CA HIS A 67 -7.47 18.55 9.00
C HIS A 67 -7.92 17.08 8.82
N ALA A 68 -8.26 16.68 7.60
CA ALA A 68 -8.72 15.33 7.30
C ALA A 68 -7.61 14.30 7.45
N VAL A 69 -6.38 14.61 6.96
CA VAL A 69 -5.22 13.72 7.12
C VAL A 69 -4.85 13.57 8.59
N LEU A 70 -4.91 14.65 9.39
CA LEU A 70 -4.66 14.57 10.83
C LEU A 70 -5.63 13.61 11.54
N LYS A 71 -6.91 13.61 11.17
CA LYS A 71 -7.90 12.66 11.70
C LYS A 71 -7.53 11.21 11.34
N ILE A 72 -7.16 10.94 10.08
CA ILE A 72 -6.75 9.60 9.64
C ILE A 72 -5.50 9.13 10.39
N VAL A 73 -4.52 10.01 10.59
CA VAL A 73 -3.27 9.65 11.29
C VAL A 73 -3.53 9.32 12.77
N LYS A 74 -4.40 10.07 13.42
CA LYS A 74 -4.77 9.79 14.82
C LYS A 74 -5.56 8.49 14.93
N ASN A 75 -6.64 8.40 14.20
CA ASN A 75 -7.46 7.20 14.09
C ASN A 75 -8.22 7.29 12.76
N ILE A 76 -8.25 6.21 11.97
CA ILE A 76 -8.90 6.23 10.65
C ILE A 76 -10.37 6.64 10.82
N ASP A 77 -10.68 7.83 10.30
CA ASP A 77 -12.01 8.43 10.34
C ASP A 77 -12.64 8.33 8.94
N ALA A 78 -13.77 7.64 8.85
CA ALA A 78 -14.45 7.37 7.57
C ALA A 78 -14.94 8.66 6.89
N GLN A 79 -15.40 9.65 7.65
CA GLN A 79 -15.87 10.93 7.08
C GLN A 79 -14.68 11.75 6.55
N ALA A 80 -13.55 11.76 7.27
CA ALA A 80 -12.34 12.41 6.80
C ALA A 80 -11.80 11.74 5.53
N ALA A 81 -11.82 10.43 5.46
CA ALA A 81 -11.44 9.68 4.27
C ALA A 81 -12.37 9.97 3.08
N HIS A 82 -13.67 10.02 3.31
CA HIS A 82 -14.65 10.39 2.28
C HIS A 82 -14.43 11.84 1.79
N ALA A 83 -14.12 12.78 2.69
CA ALA A 83 -13.80 14.16 2.29
C ALA A 83 -12.54 14.21 1.42
N LEU A 84 -11.48 13.45 1.76
CA LEU A 84 -10.26 13.36 0.95
C LEU A 84 -10.48 12.69 -0.41
N MET A 85 -11.37 11.70 -0.49
CA MET A 85 -11.80 11.11 -1.75
C MET A 85 -12.42 12.18 -2.66
N ASN A 86 -13.38 12.96 -2.15
CA ASN A 86 -14.04 14.01 -2.91
C ASN A 86 -13.08 15.13 -3.33
N ILE A 87 -12.18 15.54 -2.46
CA ILE A 87 -11.11 16.52 -2.78
C ILE A 87 -10.22 15.97 -3.91
N SER A 88 -9.83 14.69 -3.83
CA SER A 88 -9.03 14.06 -4.88
C SER A 88 -9.75 14.05 -6.22
N LEU A 89 -11.03 13.75 -6.27
CA LEU A 89 -11.86 13.80 -7.48
C LEU A 89 -11.99 15.24 -8.02
N GLY A 90 -12.11 16.24 -7.14
CA GLY A 90 -12.09 17.65 -7.54
C GLY A 90 -10.77 18.06 -8.19
N PHE A 91 -9.63 17.55 -7.70
CA PHE A 91 -8.36 17.74 -8.37
C PHE A 91 -8.28 17.01 -9.72
N VAL A 92 -8.81 15.79 -9.83
CA VAL A 92 -8.91 15.10 -11.14
C VAL A 92 -9.64 15.98 -12.15
N ALA A 93 -10.74 16.60 -11.76
CA ALA A 93 -11.52 17.46 -12.65
C ALA A 93 -10.76 18.73 -13.09
N ALA A 94 -9.85 19.24 -12.26
CA ALA A 94 -9.04 20.43 -12.56
C ALA A 94 -7.76 20.13 -13.34
N GLN A 95 -7.26 18.88 -13.32
CA GLN A 95 -5.94 18.57 -13.87
C GLN A 95 -5.93 18.39 -15.39
N THR A 96 -5.06 19.15 -16.05
CA THR A 96 -4.75 19.00 -17.47
C THR A 96 -3.58 18.04 -17.74
N HIS A 97 -2.66 17.93 -16.78
CA HIS A 97 -1.48 17.05 -16.90
C HIS A 97 -1.82 15.62 -16.51
N ARG A 98 -1.37 14.68 -17.35
CA ARG A 98 -1.72 13.26 -17.26
C ARG A 98 -1.30 12.61 -15.94
N GLN A 99 -0.03 12.77 -15.50
CA GLN A 99 0.48 12.10 -14.29
C GLN A 99 -0.20 12.60 -13.01
N PRO A 100 -0.31 13.92 -12.73
CA PRO A 100 -1.08 14.40 -11.58
C PRO A 100 -2.54 13.96 -11.60
N ARG A 101 -3.18 13.91 -12.79
CA ARG A 101 -4.56 13.45 -12.92
C ARG A 101 -4.69 11.96 -12.54
N ILE A 102 -3.81 11.10 -13.02
CA ILE A 102 -3.79 9.67 -12.64
C ILE A 102 -3.51 9.51 -11.15
N PHE A 103 -2.55 10.25 -10.61
CA PHE A 103 -2.24 10.22 -9.19
C PHE A 103 -3.47 10.52 -8.32
N TRP A 104 -4.22 11.58 -8.63
CA TRP A 104 -5.43 11.91 -7.88
C TRP A 104 -6.53 10.87 -8.03
N LYS A 105 -6.62 10.17 -9.17
CA LYS A 105 -7.52 9.02 -9.34
C LYS A 105 -7.13 7.86 -8.41
N ILE A 106 -5.84 7.56 -8.28
CA ILE A 106 -5.34 6.55 -7.34
C ILE A 106 -5.62 6.99 -5.89
N CYS A 107 -5.40 8.27 -5.56
CA CYS A 107 -5.74 8.81 -4.25
C CYS A 107 -7.23 8.67 -3.93
N ALA A 108 -8.12 8.97 -4.90
CA ALA A 108 -9.55 8.81 -4.72
C ALA A 108 -9.94 7.36 -4.38
N ALA A 109 -9.36 6.38 -5.10
CA ALA A 109 -9.59 4.96 -4.82
C ALA A 109 -9.06 4.53 -3.45
N TYR A 110 -7.88 5.00 -3.06
CA TYR A 110 -7.29 4.73 -1.75
C TYR A 110 -8.16 5.31 -0.62
N PHE A 111 -8.59 6.56 -0.73
CA PHE A 111 -9.45 7.19 0.28
C PHE A 111 -10.86 6.60 0.30
N GLU A 112 -11.39 6.13 -0.84
CA GLU A 112 -12.63 5.36 -0.90
C GLU A 112 -12.51 4.07 -0.09
N ALA A 113 -11.42 3.32 -0.26
CA ALA A 113 -11.16 2.11 0.51
C ALA A 113 -11.06 2.39 2.02
N LEU A 114 -10.46 3.51 2.43
CA LEU A 114 -10.43 3.95 3.83
C LEU A 114 -11.81 4.33 4.35
N ALA A 115 -12.59 5.09 3.58
CA ALA A 115 -13.93 5.52 3.95
C ALA A 115 -14.90 4.35 4.16
N LEU A 116 -14.71 3.28 3.39
CA LEU A 116 -15.48 2.04 3.48
C LEU A 116 -14.94 1.07 4.55
N GLY A 117 -13.86 1.43 5.27
CA GLY A 117 -13.28 0.58 6.31
C GLY A 117 -12.63 -0.70 5.77
N LEU A 118 -12.15 -0.69 4.53
CA LEU A 118 -11.62 -1.85 3.83
C LEU A 118 -10.10 -2.03 4.01
N LEU A 119 -9.42 -1.04 4.59
CA LEU A 119 -7.98 -1.08 4.85
C LEU A 119 -7.69 -1.19 6.34
N PRO A 120 -6.57 -1.85 6.72
CA PRO A 120 -6.20 -2.00 8.12
C PRO A 120 -5.81 -0.66 8.74
N ASN A 121 -6.06 -0.52 10.06
CA ASN A 121 -5.64 0.65 10.82
C ASN A 121 -4.17 0.49 11.26
N ASP A 122 -3.25 0.57 10.32
CA ASP A 122 -1.82 0.42 10.58
C ASP A 122 -1.00 1.66 10.22
N LEU A 123 0.27 1.61 10.58
CA LEU A 123 1.22 2.71 10.38
C LEU A 123 1.47 3.01 8.89
N TYR A 124 1.49 2.00 8.03
CA TYR A 124 1.83 2.16 6.61
C TYR A 124 0.70 2.84 5.87
N VAL A 125 -0.54 2.44 6.15
CA VAL A 125 -1.75 3.09 5.65
C VAL A 125 -1.78 4.56 6.08
N LYS A 126 -1.56 4.86 7.36
CA LYS A 126 -1.55 6.25 7.87
C LYS A 126 -0.45 7.11 7.25
N ARG A 127 0.74 6.55 7.10
CA ARG A 127 1.87 7.25 6.45
C ARG A 127 1.59 7.55 4.98
N ALA A 128 0.91 6.67 4.26
CA ALA A 128 0.53 6.93 2.88
C ALA A 128 -0.38 8.16 2.77
N ALA A 129 -1.38 8.32 3.65
CA ALA A 129 -2.22 9.52 3.70
C ALA A 129 -1.40 10.82 3.94
N SER A 130 -0.43 10.79 4.88
CA SER A 130 0.46 11.92 5.13
C SER A 130 1.33 12.26 3.91
N ARG A 131 1.81 11.27 3.18
CA ARG A 131 2.62 11.47 1.98
C ARG A 131 1.82 12.06 0.82
N VAL A 132 0.52 11.74 0.72
CA VAL A 132 -0.38 12.41 -0.24
C VAL A 132 -0.44 13.91 0.01
N LEU A 133 -0.48 14.34 1.28
CA LEU A 133 -0.45 15.76 1.64
C LEU A 133 0.87 16.43 1.27
N MET A 134 2.00 15.73 1.38
CA MET A 134 3.30 16.23 0.93
C MET A 134 3.34 16.39 -0.59
N GLN A 135 2.80 15.42 -1.34
CA GLN A 135 2.71 15.50 -2.81
C GLN A 135 1.77 16.63 -3.24
N TYR A 136 0.65 16.85 -2.54
CA TYR A 136 -0.19 18.02 -2.74
C TYR A 136 0.60 19.33 -2.63
N ALA A 137 1.44 19.47 -1.60
CA ALA A 137 2.23 20.66 -1.39
C ALA A 137 3.24 20.93 -2.52
N ALA A 138 3.78 19.91 -3.16
CA ALA A 138 4.64 20.03 -4.34
C ALA A 138 3.84 20.48 -5.57
N LEU A 139 2.70 19.82 -5.84
CA LEU A 139 1.81 20.15 -6.96
C LEU A 139 1.26 21.59 -6.83
N ALA A 140 0.90 22.03 -5.62
CA ALA A 140 0.42 23.38 -5.36
C ALA A 140 1.48 24.48 -5.63
N LYS A 141 2.76 24.11 -5.59
CA LYS A 141 3.88 25.00 -5.97
C LYS A 141 4.20 24.97 -7.47
N GLY A 142 3.45 24.20 -8.25
CA GLY A 142 3.67 24.06 -9.69
C GLY A 142 4.68 22.96 -10.07
N ASP A 143 5.18 22.17 -9.11
CA ASP A 143 5.98 20.99 -9.41
C ASP A 143 5.05 19.86 -9.88
N LEU A 144 5.08 19.56 -11.19
CA LEU A 144 4.25 18.56 -11.81
C LEU A 144 4.79 17.13 -11.65
N GLY A 145 5.96 16.99 -11.04
CA GLY A 145 6.56 15.69 -10.73
C GLY A 145 5.76 14.94 -9.67
N VAL A 146 5.32 13.75 -10.00
CA VAL A 146 4.63 12.86 -9.07
C VAL A 146 5.52 11.68 -8.73
N SER A 147 5.65 11.37 -7.45
CA SER A 147 6.42 10.23 -6.97
C SER A 147 5.81 8.91 -7.44
N ASP A 148 6.50 8.21 -8.33
CA ASP A 148 6.14 6.83 -8.76
C ASP A 148 5.98 5.92 -7.55
N ARG A 149 6.88 6.05 -6.59
CA ARG A 149 6.87 5.25 -5.39
C ARG A 149 5.64 5.47 -4.51
N LEU A 150 5.20 6.72 -4.35
CA LEU A 150 3.97 7.00 -3.62
C LEU A 150 2.75 6.45 -4.35
N ALA A 151 2.68 6.60 -5.67
CA ALA A 151 1.60 6.07 -6.46
C ALA A 151 1.52 4.53 -6.35
N GLN A 152 2.67 3.83 -6.38
CA GLN A 152 2.76 2.39 -6.17
C GLN A 152 2.34 1.98 -4.76
N ASP A 153 2.73 2.72 -3.71
CA ASP A 153 2.33 2.46 -2.33
C ASP A 153 0.80 2.53 -2.18
N LEU A 154 0.16 3.55 -2.75
CA LEU A 154 -1.30 3.70 -2.73
C LEU A 154 -1.99 2.59 -3.52
N LEU A 155 -1.45 2.26 -4.69
CA LEU A 155 -1.98 1.19 -5.53
C LEU A 155 -1.85 -0.18 -4.86
N PHE A 156 -0.75 -0.42 -4.13
CA PHE A 156 -0.60 -1.60 -3.30
C PHE A 156 -1.77 -1.73 -2.32
N PHE A 157 -2.11 -0.70 -1.56
CA PHE A 157 -3.25 -0.75 -0.66
C PHE A 157 -4.57 -0.99 -1.40
N CYS A 158 -4.77 -0.36 -2.56
CA CYS A 158 -5.94 -0.66 -3.40
C CYS A 158 -5.99 -2.15 -3.80
N SER A 159 -4.86 -2.81 -4.01
CA SER A 159 -4.80 -4.24 -4.34
C SER A 159 -5.13 -5.15 -3.15
N GLN A 160 -4.87 -4.70 -1.91
CA GLN A 160 -5.04 -5.48 -0.69
C GLN A 160 -6.48 -5.47 -0.12
N VAL A 161 -7.43 -4.90 -0.85
CA VAL A 161 -8.84 -4.89 -0.45
C VAL A 161 -9.55 -6.18 -0.87
N ASN A 162 -10.30 -6.78 0.05
CA ASN A 162 -11.23 -7.85 -0.31
C ASN A 162 -12.50 -7.25 -0.95
N LEU A 163 -12.64 -7.42 -2.26
CA LEU A 163 -13.75 -6.85 -3.03
C LEU A 163 -15.13 -7.43 -2.68
N SER A 164 -15.19 -8.62 -2.09
CA SER A 164 -16.46 -9.20 -1.64
C SER A 164 -17.16 -8.31 -0.60
N ASN A 165 -16.41 -7.46 0.08
CA ASN A 165 -16.90 -6.54 1.10
C ASN A 165 -17.14 -5.11 0.57
N ALA A 166 -17.00 -4.89 -0.73
CA ALA A 166 -16.96 -3.54 -1.33
C ALA A 166 -17.81 -3.41 -2.62
N PRO A 167 -19.12 -3.72 -2.60
CA PRO A 167 -19.93 -3.72 -3.82
C PRO A 167 -20.05 -2.34 -4.48
N ASP A 168 -19.90 -1.25 -3.72
CA ASP A 168 -20.11 0.13 -4.18
C ASP A 168 -18.79 0.93 -4.36
N ALA A 169 -17.63 0.29 -4.24
CA ALA A 169 -16.32 0.95 -4.36
C ALA A 169 -15.95 1.22 -5.83
N ARG A 170 -16.58 2.23 -6.45
CA ARG A 170 -16.48 2.51 -7.89
C ARG A 170 -15.09 2.97 -8.31
N ASN A 171 -14.47 3.88 -7.55
CA ASN A 171 -13.14 4.40 -7.85
C ASN A 171 -12.08 3.30 -7.67
N LEU A 172 -12.19 2.53 -6.57
CA LEU A 172 -11.32 1.40 -6.30
C LEU A 172 -11.40 0.34 -7.41
N MET A 173 -12.62 0.02 -7.87
CA MET A 173 -12.83 -0.94 -8.95
C MET A 173 -12.23 -0.44 -10.28
N ALA A 174 -12.39 0.85 -10.61
CA ALA A 174 -11.81 1.44 -11.80
C ALA A 174 -10.28 1.36 -11.77
N VAL A 175 -9.65 1.72 -10.64
CA VAL A 175 -8.20 1.61 -10.45
C VAL A 175 -7.75 0.16 -10.57
N ARG A 176 -8.39 -0.78 -9.89
CA ARG A 176 -8.00 -2.20 -9.94
C ARG A 176 -8.14 -2.81 -11.34
N ARG A 177 -9.14 -2.40 -12.12
CA ARG A 177 -9.27 -2.82 -13.54
C ARG A 177 -8.10 -2.33 -14.37
N SER A 178 -7.71 -1.06 -14.24
CA SER A 178 -6.65 -0.47 -15.04
C SER A 178 -5.29 -1.17 -14.87
N TRP A 179 -4.97 -1.64 -13.67
CA TRP A 179 -3.73 -2.38 -13.39
C TRP A 179 -3.91 -3.90 -13.31
N ASN A 180 -5.07 -4.43 -13.77
CA ASN A 180 -5.38 -5.87 -13.73
C ASN A 180 -5.26 -6.50 -12.33
N LEU A 181 -5.74 -5.79 -11.29
CA LEU A 181 -5.65 -6.18 -9.89
C LEU A 181 -6.94 -6.80 -9.33
N ILE A 182 -7.94 -7.11 -10.16
CA ILE A 182 -9.23 -7.62 -9.66
C ILE A 182 -9.07 -8.96 -8.96
N GLY A 183 -8.21 -9.84 -9.48
CA GLY A 183 -7.86 -11.14 -8.88
C GLY A 183 -6.67 -11.08 -7.91
N ALA A 184 -6.22 -9.88 -7.49
CA ALA A 184 -5.06 -9.75 -6.61
C ALA A 184 -5.28 -10.47 -5.29
N HIS A 185 -4.26 -11.21 -4.85
CA HIS A 185 -4.29 -11.93 -3.59
C HIS A 185 -4.13 -10.94 -2.44
N VAL A 186 -5.07 -10.96 -1.51
CA VAL A 186 -4.96 -10.20 -0.26
C VAL A 186 -4.00 -10.94 0.67
N VAL A 187 -2.97 -10.26 1.12
CA VAL A 187 -1.94 -10.83 2.00
C VAL A 187 -1.92 -10.06 3.31
N ASP A 188 -2.07 -10.74 4.41
CA ASP A 188 -1.81 -10.16 5.72
C ASP A 188 -0.29 -9.99 5.91
N TYR A 189 0.22 -8.82 5.52
CA TYR A 189 1.64 -8.47 5.62
C TYR A 189 2.10 -8.15 7.04
N ALA A 190 1.19 -8.01 8.00
CA ALA A 190 1.52 -7.79 9.40
C ALA A 190 1.77 -9.11 10.15
N LYS A 191 1.18 -10.22 9.66
CA LYS A 191 1.25 -11.51 10.29
C LYS A 191 2.49 -12.27 9.84
N GLU A 192 3.25 -12.78 10.80
CA GLU A 192 4.31 -13.74 10.52
C GLU A 192 3.71 -15.03 9.96
N GLN A 193 3.80 -15.20 8.65
CA GLN A 193 3.30 -16.40 7.96
C GLN A 193 4.29 -17.56 8.01
N PHE A 194 5.56 -17.27 8.20
CA PHE A 194 6.61 -18.27 8.35
C PHE A 194 6.85 -18.47 9.83
N GLY A 195 6.38 -19.62 10.30
CA GLY A 195 6.26 -19.97 11.70
C GLY A 195 7.45 -19.56 12.57
N ARG A 196 7.16 -19.22 13.79
CA ARG A 196 8.16 -19.21 14.86
C ARG A 196 8.88 -20.54 14.78
N TYR A 197 10.18 -20.51 14.42
CA TYR A 197 10.97 -21.71 14.53
C TYR A 197 10.91 -22.17 15.98
N ASP A 198 10.48 -23.39 16.17
CA ASP A 198 10.48 -24.02 17.48
C ASP A 198 11.95 -24.08 17.95
N PRO A 199 12.31 -23.43 19.08
CA PRO A 199 13.66 -23.45 19.60
C PRO A 199 14.17 -24.89 19.82
N ALA A 200 13.27 -25.83 20.14
CA ALA A 200 13.60 -27.24 20.28
C ALA A 200 14.02 -27.89 18.96
N LEU A 201 13.32 -27.58 17.86
CA LEU A 201 13.69 -28.05 16.52
C LEU A 201 15.02 -27.46 16.05
N LEU A 202 15.30 -26.18 16.38
CA LEU A 202 16.59 -25.58 16.10
C LEU A 202 17.73 -26.22 16.90
N ALA A 203 17.53 -26.46 18.19
CA ALA A 203 18.51 -27.16 19.01
C ALA A 203 18.79 -28.58 18.48
N GLN A 204 17.73 -29.28 18.05
CA GLN A 204 17.87 -30.59 17.45
C GLN A 204 18.59 -30.56 16.08
N ALA A 205 18.28 -29.56 15.24
CA ALA A 205 18.98 -29.37 13.96
C ALA A 205 20.47 -29.04 14.18
N ARG A 206 20.81 -28.16 15.13
CA ARG A 206 22.21 -27.87 15.49
C ARG A 206 22.94 -29.11 15.98
N LYS A 207 22.30 -29.93 16.83
CA LYS A 207 22.89 -31.20 17.32
C LYS A 207 23.16 -32.17 16.18
N ARG A 208 22.23 -32.28 15.21
CA ARG A 208 22.43 -33.15 14.01
C ARG A 208 23.55 -32.64 13.12
N ILE A 209 23.64 -31.32 12.91
CA ILE A 209 24.72 -30.71 12.12
C ILE A 209 26.09 -30.93 12.78
N ASN A 210 26.19 -30.76 14.10
CA ASN A 210 27.42 -31.01 14.83
C ASN A 210 27.84 -32.47 14.78
N ALA A 211 26.93 -33.42 14.99
CA ALA A 211 27.20 -34.84 14.84
C ALA A 211 27.63 -35.22 13.42
N ALA A 212 27.05 -34.61 12.39
CA ALA A 212 27.46 -34.80 11.01
C ALA A 212 28.88 -34.24 10.76
N LYS A 213 29.22 -33.10 11.34
CA LYS A 213 30.58 -32.53 11.27
C LYS A 213 31.64 -33.43 11.97
N GLU A 214 31.32 -33.93 13.15
CA GLU A 214 32.19 -34.85 13.89
C GLU A 214 32.45 -36.13 13.13
N ASN A 215 31.41 -36.74 12.55
CA ASN A 215 31.55 -37.92 11.71
C ASN A 215 32.34 -37.65 10.43
N TRP A 216 32.28 -36.45 9.87
CA TRP A 216 33.04 -36.07 8.68
C TRP A 216 34.52 -35.79 8.98
N SER A 217 34.82 -35.24 10.17
CA SER A 217 36.19 -34.97 10.58
C SER A 217 36.93 -36.20 11.15
N GLY A 218 36.23 -37.32 11.34
CA GLY A 218 36.78 -38.60 11.78
C GLY A 218 37.10 -39.60 10.65
N LEU A 219 36.87 -39.18 9.38
CA LEU A 219 37.28 -39.87 8.16
C LEU A 219 38.58 -39.33 7.60
#